data_48535bb15fe94d4e996c606be5688984
#
_entry.id   48535bb15fe94d4e996c606be5688984
#
_cell.length_a   1.000
_cell.length_b   1.000
_cell.length_c   1.000
_cell.angle_alpha   90.00
_cell.angle_beta   90.00
_cell.angle_gamma   90.00
#
_symmetry.space_group_name_H-M   'P 1'
#
loop_
_entity.id
_entity.type
_entity.pdbx_description
1 polymer ?
#
loop_
_entity_poly.entity_id
_entity_poly.type
_entity_poly.pdbx_seq_one_letter_code
_entity_poly.pdbx_strand_id
1 'polypeptide(L)'
;MRNIFACIATAAFVAVSISCGHKSSPSASLAGDTLHFKYAEHITMVRHKDYTEVSLANPWKPGSELHRYLLVSRADSARVRNLPKGTVVYTPVQRAVVSTAPHCWLIDELGASGVISGVCDLPYINMMSVQNAVRGGKVADCGNSMSPSVERIVSLGAQAILVSPFDGVAYGQLDHIGVPIIECAEYMETSALGRAEWMRFYGALVGREKAADSLFEEVERNYIEWSNMARKAKTKPRVITERVVSGAWYCPGGKSSMARLIADAGGCYVFADDKHTGSLTLSPEKVIDKAASADRWLFVGNGKTLMTRSQLLSEYKGYGLLRAFRKGQVYECLPSNSNPYFEESSFRPDFLLIDFICIFHPELVKGIAPHYYICIDNRVE
;
A
#
# COMPACT_ATOMS: atom_id res chain seq x y z
N MET A 1 -33.43 46.86 -64.49
CA MET A 1 -34.72 46.46 -65.10
C MET A 1 -35.10 45.12 -64.55
N ARG A 2 -36.16 45.20 -63.86
CA ARG A 2 -37.38 44.37 -63.74
C ARG A 2 -37.23 43.00 -63.08
N ASN A 3 -37.73 43.00 -61.90
CA ASN A 3 -38.70 42.10 -61.26
C ASN A 3 -39.01 40.78 -61.94
N ILE A 4 -39.12 39.66 -61.14
CA ILE A 4 -40.37 38.96 -60.94
C ILE A 4 -40.24 37.98 -59.74
N PHE A 5 -41.21 38.06 -58.88
CA PHE A 5 -41.54 37.16 -57.76
C PHE A 5 -41.97 35.78 -58.24
N ALA A 6 -41.63 34.73 -57.50
CA ALA A 6 -42.46 33.55 -57.40
C ALA A 6 -42.26 32.82 -56.07
N CYS A 7 -43.30 32.80 -55.24
CA CYS A 7 -43.49 31.93 -54.08
C CYS A 7 -43.71 30.49 -54.52
N ILE A 8 -43.09 29.52 -53.86
CA ILE A 8 -43.61 28.15 -53.81
C ILE A 8 -43.26 27.51 -52.46
N ALA A 9 -44.29 27.23 -51.75
CA ALA A 9 -44.66 26.25 -50.76
C ALA A 9 -43.60 25.34 -50.11
N THR A 10 -43.59 25.43 -48.81
CA THR A 10 -43.02 24.56 -47.80
C THR A 10 -43.71 23.19 -47.84
N ALA A 11 -42.96 22.12 -48.03
CA ALA A 11 -43.38 20.74 -47.69
C ALA A 11 -42.44 20.23 -46.60
N ALA A 12 -42.97 20.13 -45.39
CA ALA A 12 -42.26 19.53 -44.25
C ALA A 12 -42.28 18.00 -44.40
N PHE A 13 -41.12 17.43 -44.61
CA PHE A 13 -40.89 15.96 -44.52
C PHE A 13 -40.46 15.64 -43.08
N VAL A 14 -41.37 15.10 -42.31
CA VAL A 14 -41.07 14.51 -40.98
C VAL A 14 -40.44 13.13 -41.21
N ALA A 15 -39.14 13.04 -41.15
CA ALA A 15 -38.43 11.76 -41.10
C ALA A 15 -38.47 11.25 -39.65
N VAL A 16 -39.32 10.26 -39.40
CA VAL A 16 -39.30 9.46 -38.16
C VAL A 16 -38.14 8.49 -38.24
N SER A 17 -37.04 8.85 -37.60
CA SER A 17 -35.91 7.94 -37.36
C SER A 17 -36.28 6.98 -36.23
N ILE A 18 -36.61 5.75 -36.57
CA ILE A 18 -36.74 4.64 -35.65
C ILE A 18 -35.31 4.27 -35.22
N SER A 19 -34.85 4.85 -34.09
CA SER A 19 -33.64 4.43 -33.40
C SER A 19 -33.93 3.09 -32.71
N CYS A 20 -33.43 1.99 -33.28
CA CYS A 20 -33.28 0.73 -32.58
C CYS A 20 -32.30 0.89 -31.45
N GLY A 21 -32.75 1.35 -30.31
CA GLY A 21 -32.00 1.30 -29.09
C GLY A 21 -31.76 -0.16 -28.68
N HIS A 22 -30.51 -0.61 -28.82
CA HIS A 22 -30.05 -1.81 -28.15
C HIS A 22 -30.20 -1.55 -26.65
N LYS A 23 -31.29 -2.05 -26.06
CA LYS A 23 -31.41 -2.19 -24.63
C LYS A 23 -30.39 -3.23 -24.18
N SER A 24 -29.18 -2.81 -23.78
CA SER A 24 -28.37 -3.60 -22.88
C SER A 24 -29.23 -3.81 -21.63
N SER A 25 -29.70 -5.03 -21.44
CA SER A 25 -30.36 -5.44 -20.20
C SER A 25 -29.42 -5.08 -19.05
N PRO A 26 -29.87 -4.32 -18.04
CA PRO A 26 -29.06 -4.23 -16.83
C PRO A 26 -28.98 -5.64 -16.26
N SER A 27 -27.78 -6.19 -16.15
CA SER A 27 -27.57 -7.37 -15.31
C SER A 27 -28.13 -6.98 -13.94
N ALA A 28 -29.13 -7.74 -13.48
CA ALA A 28 -29.70 -7.52 -12.16
C ALA A 28 -28.56 -7.66 -11.15
N SER A 29 -28.01 -6.55 -10.69
CA SER A 29 -27.17 -6.51 -9.50
C SER A 29 -28.11 -6.92 -8.37
N LEU A 30 -27.94 -8.15 -7.86
CA LEU A 30 -28.54 -8.54 -6.59
C LEU A 30 -28.12 -7.46 -5.59
N ALA A 31 -29.07 -6.71 -5.06
CA ALA A 31 -28.82 -5.63 -4.14
C ALA A 31 -28.02 -6.17 -2.94
N GLY A 32 -26.76 -5.76 -2.84
CA GLY A 32 -25.87 -6.08 -1.74
C GLY A 32 -25.66 -4.84 -0.88
N ASP A 33 -25.27 -5.04 0.37
CA ASP A 33 -24.82 -3.98 1.25
C ASP A 33 -23.35 -3.67 0.96
N THR A 34 -23.06 -2.46 0.47
CA THR A 34 -21.72 -2.03 0.10
C THR A 34 -20.97 -1.57 1.34
N LEU A 35 -19.85 -2.22 1.63
CA LEU A 35 -18.89 -1.72 2.61
C LEU A 35 -18.17 -0.50 2.00
N HIS A 36 -18.42 0.67 2.56
CA HIS A 36 -17.82 1.91 2.09
C HIS A 36 -16.40 2.06 2.62
N PHE A 37 -15.42 2.01 1.69
CA PHE A 37 -14.05 2.43 1.95
C PHE A 37 -13.99 3.96 1.85
N LYS A 38 -13.48 4.60 2.90
CA LYS A 38 -13.42 6.06 2.99
C LYS A 38 -12.19 6.63 2.30
N TYR A 39 -11.12 5.89 2.23
CA TYR A 39 -9.80 6.31 1.76
C TYR A 39 -9.22 5.43 0.66
N ALA A 40 -9.51 4.13 0.68
CA ALA A 40 -9.02 3.21 -0.33
C ALA A 40 -9.79 3.40 -1.64
N GLU A 41 -9.06 3.52 -2.75
CA GLU A 41 -9.60 3.81 -4.09
C GLU A 41 -9.59 2.57 -5.00
N HIS A 42 -8.76 1.56 -4.67
CA HIS A 42 -8.55 0.40 -5.53
C HIS A 42 -9.27 -0.86 -5.07
N ILE A 43 -10.11 -0.79 -4.05
CA ILE A 43 -10.87 -1.92 -3.53
C ILE A 43 -12.34 -1.53 -3.28
N THR A 44 -13.23 -2.46 -3.61
CA THR A 44 -14.66 -2.36 -3.29
C THR A 44 -15.11 -3.69 -2.72
N MET A 45 -15.92 -3.66 -1.66
CA MET A 45 -16.53 -4.85 -1.07
C MET A 45 -18.03 -4.69 -1.02
N VAL A 46 -18.77 -5.70 -1.50
CA VAL A 46 -20.23 -5.72 -1.51
C VAL A 46 -20.69 -7.01 -0.84
N ARG A 47 -21.42 -6.91 0.25
CA ARG A 47 -21.95 -8.07 0.98
C ARG A 47 -23.29 -8.46 0.35
N HIS A 48 -23.33 -9.65 -0.21
CA HIS A 48 -24.53 -10.31 -0.68
C HIS A 48 -25.03 -11.32 0.36
N LYS A 49 -26.19 -11.93 0.08
CA LYS A 49 -26.80 -12.91 1.00
C LYS A 49 -25.89 -14.10 1.29
N ASP A 50 -25.23 -14.65 0.28
CA ASP A 50 -24.51 -15.92 0.37
C ASP A 50 -22.98 -15.77 0.19
N TYR A 51 -22.48 -14.59 -0.14
CA TYR A 51 -21.05 -14.30 -0.35
C TYR A 51 -20.79 -12.79 -0.21
N THR A 52 -19.51 -12.44 -0.07
CA THR A 52 -19.05 -11.05 -0.21
C THR A 52 -18.24 -10.94 -1.50
N GLU A 53 -18.64 -10.05 -2.40
CA GLU A 53 -17.87 -9.73 -3.60
C GLU A 53 -16.80 -8.70 -3.24
N VAL A 54 -15.56 -8.96 -3.65
CA VAL A 54 -14.44 -8.03 -3.52
C VAL A 54 -13.88 -7.79 -4.91
N SER A 55 -13.95 -6.55 -5.38
CA SER A 55 -13.41 -6.14 -6.68
C SER A 55 -12.20 -5.25 -6.46
N LEU A 56 -11.09 -5.62 -7.08
CA LEU A 56 -9.86 -4.83 -7.10
C LEU A 56 -9.77 -4.07 -8.42
N ALA A 57 -9.68 -2.75 -8.36
CA ALA A 57 -9.37 -1.93 -9.52
C ALA A 57 -7.90 -2.09 -9.91
N ASN A 58 -7.60 -2.08 -11.21
CA ASN A 58 -6.23 -2.20 -11.70
C ASN A 58 -5.50 -0.86 -11.59
N PRO A 59 -4.51 -0.72 -10.70
CA PRO A 59 -3.84 0.56 -10.49
C PRO A 59 -2.89 0.95 -11.65
N TRP A 60 -2.49 -0.01 -12.49
CA TRP A 60 -1.65 0.22 -13.67
C TRP A 60 -2.45 0.49 -14.94
N LYS A 61 -3.75 0.09 -14.95
CA LYS A 61 -4.64 0.19 -16.11
C LYS A 61 -5.98 0.79 -15.70
N PRO A 62 -6.05 2.11 -15.50
CA PRO A 62 -7.26 2.79 -15.03
C PRO A 62 -8.50 2.39 -15.82
N GLY A 63 -9.60 2.15 -15.11
CA GLY A 63 -10.87 1.72 -15.69
C GLY A 63 -10.99 0.21 -15.97
N SER A 64 -9.96 -0.59 -15.66
CA SER A 64 -10.04 -2.05 -15.70
C SER A 64 -10.02 -2.66 -14.30
N GLU A 65 -10.54 -3.88 -14.20
CA GLU A 65 -10.49 -4.69 -12.98
C GLU A 65 -9.15 -5.46 -12.94
N LEU A 66 -8.48 -5.46 -11.78
CA LEU A 66 -7.33 -6.31 -11.53
C LEU A 66 -7.79 -7.73 -11.25
N HIS A 67 -8.65 -7.87 -10.23
CA HIS A 67 -9.17 -9.17 -9.82
C HIS A 67 -10.53 -9.05 -9.14
N ARG A 68 -11.28 -10.15 -9.15
CA ARG A 68 -12.55 -10.27 -8.42
C ARG A 68 -12.56 -11.53 -7.58
N TYR A 69 -12.80 -11.36 -6.28
CA TYR A 69 -12.96 -12.45 -5.32
C TYR A 69 -14.39 -12.57 -4.85
N LEU A 70 -14.79 -13.81 -4.58
CA LEU A 70 -16.06 -14.17 -3.98
C LEU A 70 -15.76 -14.87 -2.66
N LEU A 71 -15.87 -14.12 -1.56
CA LEU A 71 -15.65 -14.66 -0.21
C LEU A 71 -16.90 -15.40 0.22
N VAL A 72 -16.80 -16.72 0.35
CA VAL A 72 -17.89 -17.60 0.73
C VAL A 72 -17.62 -18.19 2.12
N SER A 73 -18.57 -18.07 3.05
CA SER A 73 -18.44 -18.70 4.35
C SER A 73 -18.25 -20.22 4.22
N ARG A 74 -17.27 -20.77 4.92
CA ARG A 74 -17.05 -22.23 4.95
C ARG A 74 -18.28 -22.98 5.45
N ALA A 75 -19.00 -22.40 6.42
CA ALA A 75 -20.21 -23.00 6.95
C ALA A 75 -21.32 -23.15 5.91
N ASP A 76 -21.35 -22.24 4.93
CA ASP A 76 -22.38 -22.17 3.90
C ASP A 76 -21.93 -22.72 2.54
N SER A 77 -20.67 -23.12 2.40
CA SER A 77 -20.06 -23.54 1.13
C SER A 77 -20.85 -24.63 0.39
N ALA A 78 -21.47 -25.55 1.13
CA ALA A 78 -22.31 -26.61 0.54
C ALA A 78 -23.66 -26.11 -0.01
N ARG A 79 -24.11 -24.93 0.40
CA ARG A 79 -25.44 -24.36 0.03
C ARG A 79 -25.34 -23.36 -1.10
N VAL A 80 -24.19 -22.70 -1.22
CA VAL A 80 -24.00 -21.63 -2.23
C VAL A 80 -23.94 -22.24 -3.63
N ARG A 81 -24.78 -21.72 -4.52
CA ARG A 81 -24.89 -22.11 -5.93
C ARG A 81 -24.96 -20.88 -6.81
N ASN A 82 -24.62 -21.02 -8.07
CA ASN A 82 -24.75 -19.97 -9.09
C ASN A 82 -23.98 -18.68 -8.75
N LEU A 83 -22.73 -18.83 -8.26
CA LEU A 83 -21.85 -17.68 -8.04
C LEU A 83 -21.55 -16.97 -9.37
N PRO A 84 -21.43 -15.63 -9.36
CA PRO A 84 -20.95 -14.90 -10.52
C PRO A 84 -19.49 -15.27 -10.86
N LYS A 85 -18.99 -14.73 -11.97
CA LYS A 85 -17.58 -14.94 -12.35
C LYS A 85 -16.65 -14.27 -11.32
N GLY A 86 -15.67 -15.00 -10.84
CA GLY A 86 -14.65 -14.54 -9.87
C GLY A 86 -13.93 -15.71 -9.22
N THR A 87 -12.87 -15.42 -8.51
CA THR A 87 -12.12 -16.40 -7.72
C THR A 87 -12.80 -16.64 -6.39
N VAL A 88 -13.27 -17.87 -6.16
CA VAL A 88 -13.91 -18.24 -4.89
C VAL A 88 -12.87 -18.45 -3.82
N VAL A 89 -13.05 -17.77 -2.69
CA VAL A 89 -12.22 -17.92 -1.48
C VAL A 89 -13.12 -18.31 -0.32
N TYR A 90 -12.87 -19.48 0.27
CA TYR A 90 -13.63 -19.94 1.43
C TYR A 90 -13.07 -19.33 2.72
N THR A 91 -13.88 -18.52 3.40
CA THR A 91 -13.51 -17.80 4.61
C THR A 91 -14.15 -18.40 5.88
N PRO A 92 -13.51 -18.32 7.06
CA PRO A 92 -12.14 -17.83 7.22
C PRO A 92 -11.11 -18.77 6.57
N VAL A 93 -10.08 -18.18 5.96
CA VAL A 93 -8.89 -18.91 5.53
C VAL A 93 -8.21 -19.47 6.78
N GLN A 94 -7.81 -20.73 6.73
CA GLN A 94 -7.19 -21.42 7.87
C GLN A 94 -5.70 -21.74 7.64
N ARG A 95 -5.29 -21.79 6.37
CA ARG A 95 -3.90 -22.04 5.96
C ARG A 95 -3.56 -21.16 4.77
N ALA A 96 -2.69 -20.19 5.00
CA ALA A 96 -2.23 -19.27 3.97
C ALA A 96 -0.71 -19.34 3.82
N VAL A 97 -0.23 -19.18 2.60
CA VAL A 97 1.15 -18.80 2.32
C VAL A 97 1.21 -17.30 2.11
N VAL A 98 2.10 -16.63 2.83
CA VAL A 98 2.19 -15.16 2.85
C VAL A 98 3.57 -14.73 2.34
N SER A 99 3.58 -13.99 1.23
CA SER A 99 4.82 -13.63 0.53
C SER A 99 5.44 -12.32 1.00
N THR A 100 4.83 -11.62 1.97
CA THR A 100 5.33 -10.31 2.42
C THR A 100 5.25 -10.11 3.92
N ALA A 101 6.24 -9.41 4.48
CA ALA A 101 6.32 -9.11 5.91
C ALA A 101 5.12 -8.28 6.43
N PRO A 102 4.61 -7.23 5.72
CA PRO A 102 3.45 -6.46 6.19
C PRO A 102 2.21 -7.30 6.42
N HIS A 103 1.95 -8.28 5.54
CA HIS A 103 0.78 -9.14 5.69
C HIS A 103 0.96 -10.17 6.80
N CYS A 104 2.18 -10.65 7.03
CA CYS A 104 2.48 -11.47 8.21
C CYS A 104 2.18 -10.69 9.50
N TRP A 105 2.65 -9.43 9.57
CA TRP A 105 2.42 -8.56 10.71
C TRP A 105 0.92 -8.30 10.93
N LEU A 106 0.20 -7.92 9.88
CA LEU A 106 -1.23 -7.63 10.00
C LEU A 106 -2.03 -8.85 10.47
N ILE A 107 -1.77 -10.05 9.91
CA ILE A 107 -2.43 -11.29 10.32
C ILE A 107 -2.13 -11.60 11.79
N ASP A 108 -0.90 -11.35 12.25
CA ASP A 108 -0.50 -11.53 13.66
C ASP A 108 -1.22 -10.51 14.56
N GLU A 109 -1.24 -9.24 14.19
CA GLU A 109 -1.92 -8.15 14.92
C GLU A 109 -3.43 -8.38 15.04
N LEU A 110 -4.05 -8.95 14.02
CA LEU A 110 -5.46 -9.35 14.05
C LEU A 110 -5.72 -10.61 14.90
N GLY A 111 -4.70 -11.18 15.55
CA GLY A 111 -4.81 -12.38 16.37
C GLY A 111 -5.11 -13.65 15.54
N ALA A 112 -4.60 -13.71 14.31
CA ALA A 112 -4.82 -14.81 13.38
C ALA A 112 -3.51 -15.49 12.92
N SER A 113 -2.42 -15.39 13.67
CA SER A 113 -1.09 -15.96 13.32
C SER A 113 -1.14 -17.44 12.94
N GLY A 114 -2.07 -18.20 13.53
CA GLY A 114 -2.26 -19.62 13.22
C GLY A 114 -2.69 -19.91 11.77
N VAL A 115 -3.11 -18.89 11.03
CA VAL A 115 -3.45 -18.98 9.60
C VAL A 115 -2.20 -19.09 8.73
N ILE A 116 -1.06 -18.53 9.17
CA ILE A 116 0.19 -18.54 8.41
C ILE A 116 0.78 -19.95 8.47
N SER A 117 0.71 -20.67 7.37
CA SER A 117 1.28 -22.03 7.22
C SER A 117 2.60 -22.04 6.45
N GLY A 118 2.87 -21.00 5.67
CA GLY A 118 4.10 -20.82 4.94
C GLY A 118 4.39 -19.33 4.67
N VAL A 119 5.67 -19.00 4.51
CA VAL A 119 6.13 -17.66 4.15
C VAL A 119 7.12 -17.73 3.02
N CYS A 120 7.24 -16.66 2.24
CA CYS A 120 8.33 -16.47 1.30
C CYS A 120 9.29 -15.40 1.84
N ASP A 121 10.47 -15.31 1.24
CA ASP A 121 11.48 -14.29 1.54
C ASP A 121 11.79 -14.17 3.04
N LEU A 122 11.84 -15.30 3.75
CA LEU A 122 12.06 -15.39 5.20
C LEU A 122 13.21 -14.53 5.73
N PRO A 123 14.38 -14.36 5.02
CA PRO A 123 15.45 -13.49 5.49
C PRO A 123 15.07 -12.02 5.65
N TYR A 124 13.98 -11.57 5.01
CA TYR A 124 13.49 -10.19 5.08
C TYR A 124 12.31 -10.00 6.04
N ILE A 125 11.89 -11.04 6.74
CA ILE A 125 10.83 -10.98 7.76
C ILE A 125 11.46 -10.84 9.14
N ASN A 126 11.46 -9.62 9.70
CA ASN A 126 12.05 -9.32 11.02
C ASN A 126 11.08 -9.58 12.19
N MET A 127 10.11 -10.47 12.02
CA MET A 127 9.16 -10.86 13.08
C MET A 127 9.65 -12.09 13.82
N MET A 128 9.96 -11.95 15.11
CA MET A 128 10.40 -13.07 15.95
C MET A 128 9.34 -14.17 16.06
N SER A 129 8.06 -13.84 16.02
CA SER A 129 6.94 -14.80 16.01
C SER A 129 7.02 -15.73 14.80
N VAL A 130 7.19 -15.16 13.59
CA VAL A 130 7.33 -15.92 12.34
C VAL A 130 8.64 -16.71 12.32
N GLN A 131 9.76 -16.08 12.66
CA GLN A 131 11.08 -16.72 12.70
C GLN A 131 11.09 -17.94 13.64
N ASN A 132 10.48 -17.81 14.82
CA ASN A 132 10.36 -18.91 15.78
C ASN A 132 9.42 -20.01 15.27
N ALA A 133 8.31 -19.64 14.62
CA ALA A 133 7.38 -20.61 14.07
C ALA A 133 8.03 -21.43 12.94
N VAL A 134 8.86 -20.81 12.11
CA VAL A 134 9.63 -21.52 11.06
C VAL A 134 10.67 -22.44 11.68
N ARG A 135 11.45 -21.97 12.66
CA ARG A 135 12.44 -22.81 13.37
C ARG A 135 11.78 -23.99 14.09
N GLY A 136 10.58 -23.78 14.62
CA GLY A 136 9.79 -24.83 15.27
C GLY A 136 9.02 -25.74 14.31
N GLY A 137 9.14 -25.59 13.00
CA GLY A 137 8.46 -26.41 11.99
C GLY A 137 6.96 -26.18 11.87
N LYS A 138 6.41 -25.14 12.51
CA LYS A 138 4.98 -24.77 12.43
C LYS A 138 4.63 -23.98 11.16
N VAL A 139 5.58 -23.23 10.64
CA VAL A 139 5.47 -22.45 9.41
C VAL A 139 6.58 -22.92 8.47
N ALA A 140 6.26 -23.14 7.21
CA ALA A 140 7.24 -23.55 6.21
C ALA A 140 7.90 -22.32 5.53
N ASP A 141 9.20 -22.39 5.26
CA ASP A 141 9.85 -21.49 4.33
C ASP A 141 9.58 -21.96 2.88
N CYS A 142 8.81 -21.20 2.13
CA CYS A 142 8.43 -21.50 0.75
C CYS A 142 9.42 -20.92 -0.29
N GLY A 143 10.54 -20.36 0.16
CA GLY A 143 11.60 -19.82 -0.71
C GLY A 143 11.36 -18.37 -1.14
N ASN A 144 11.80 -18.04 -2.35
CA ASN A 144 11.70 -16.69 -2.89
C ASN A 144 10.29 -16.39 -3.42
N SER A 145 9.74 -15.21 -3.13
CA SER A 145 8.38 -14.80 -3.55
C SER A 145 8.19 -14.72 -5.06
N MET A 146 9.26 -14.46 -5.82
CA MET A 146 9.20 -14.42 -7.29
C MET A 146 9.23 -15.82 -7.93
N SER A 147 9.64 -16.85 -7.18
CA SER A 147 9.71 -18.24 -7.63
C SER A 147 9.55 -19.19 -6.44
N PRO A 148 8.37 -19.21 -5.79
CA PRO A 148 8.17 -20.02 -4.59
C PRO A 148 8.08 -21.52 -4.92
N SER A 149 8.39 -22.36 -3.93
CA SER A 149 8.27 -23.82 -4.06
C SER A 149 6.81 -24.25 -4.14
N VAL A 150 6.35 -24.56 -5.33
CA VAL A 150 4.98 -25.03 -5.61
C VAL A 150 4.66 -26.31 -4.85
N GLU A 151 5.61 -27.29 -4.86
CA GLU A 151 5.43 -28.56 -4.16
C GLU A 151 5.20 -28.34 -2.65
N ARG A 152 5.95 -27.40 -2.06
CA ARG A 152 5.81 -27.08 -0.64
C ARG A 152 4.47 -26.43 -0.35
N ILE A 153 4.03 -25.47 -1.19
CA ILE A 153 2.72 -24.81 -1.08
C ILE A 153 1.57 -25.84 -1.16
N VAL A 154 1.65 -26.76 -2.10
CA VAL A 154 0.65 -27.84 -2.24
C VAL A 154 0.67 -28.77 -1.04
N SER A 155 1.84 -29.17 -0.56
CA SER A 155 1.99 -30.08 0.59
C SER A 155 1.45 -29.49 1.91
N LEU A 156 1.49 -28.15 2.04
CA LEU A 156 0.88 -27.43 3.18
C LEU A 156 -0.65 -27.46 3.15
N GLY A 157 -1.26 -27.82 2.01
CA GLY A 157 -2.70 -27.69 1.79
C GLY A 157 -3.15 -26.24 1.93
N ALA A 158 -2.36 -25.31 1.37
CA ALA A 158 -2.67 -23.90 1.40
C ALA A 158 -4.06 -23.63 0.77
N GLN A 159 -4.78 -22.70 1.34
CA GLN A 159 -6.14 -22.30 0.94
C GLN A 159 -6.17 -20.91 0.33
N ALA A 160 -5.08 -20.16 0.47
CA ALA A 160 -4.82 -18.89 -0.17
C ALA A 160 -3.31 -18.62 -0.20
N ILE A 161 -2.87 -17.87 -1.21
CA ILE A 161 -1.50 -17.36 -1.34
C ILE A 161 -1.61 -15.85 -1.45
N LEU A 162 -1.07 -15.12 -0.47
CA LEU A 162 -1.04 -13.66 -0.48
C LEU A 162 0.25 -13.19 -1.18
N VAL A 163 0.10 -12.41 -2.24
CA VAL A 163 1.22 -11.92 -3.06
C VAL A 163 1.09 -10.42 -3.30
N SER A 164 2.20 -9.70 -3.47
CA SER A 164 2.18 -8.32 -3.97
C SER A 164 2.29 -8.36 -5.50
N PRO A 165 1.22 -8.02 -6.24
CA PRO A 165 1.24 -7.99 -7.69
C PRO A 165 2.08 -6.83 -8.22
N PHE A 166 2.50 -6.90 -9.50
CA PHE A 166 3.08 -5.78 -10.24
C PHE A 166 2.55 -5.80 -11.67
N ASP A 167 2.77 -4.72 -12.42
CA ASP A 167 2.23 -4.61 -13.78
C ASP A 167 2.68 -5.76 -14.67
N GLY A 168 1.70 -6.46 -15.26
CA GLY A 168 1.94 -7.58 -16.15
C GLY A 168 2.47 -8.86 -15.48
N VAL A 169 2.35 -8.98 -14.14
CA VAL A 169 2.77 -10.20 -13.42
C VAL A 169 2.01 -11.43 -13.92
N ALA A 170 2.72 -12.55 -14.06
CA ALA A 170 2.17 -13.88 -14.24
C ALA A 170 2.72 -14.78 -13.15
N TYR A 171 1.85 -15.58 -12.53
CA TYR A 171 2.23 -16.40 -11.38
C TYR A 171 2.71 -17.82 -11.81
N GLY A 172 2.74 -18.08 -13.12
CA GLY A 172 3.31 -19.31 -13.68
C GLY A 172 2.61 -20.56 -13.19
N GLN A 173 3.35 -21.47 -12.55
CA GLN A 173 2.78 -22.73 -12.06
C GLN A 173 1.76 -22.52 -10.93
N LEU A 174 1.84 -21.42 -10.17
CA LEU A 174 0.86 -21.12 -9.12
C LEU A 174 -0.56 -20.93 -9.67
N ASP A 175 -0.71 -20.45 -10.91
CA ASP A 175 -2.01 -20.27 -11.56
C ASP A 175 -2.75 -21.61 -11.80
N HIS A 176 -2.03 -22.75 -11.74
CA HIS A 176 -2.53 -24.08 -12.10
C HIS A 176 -2.73 -25.03 -10.92
N ILE A 177 -2.38 -24.62 -9.69
CA ILE A 177 -2.49 -25.53 -8.53
C ILE A 177 -3.85 -25.46 -7.82
N GLY A 178 -4.78 -24.62 -8.31
CA GLY A 178 -6.13 -24.50 -7.76
C GLY A 178 -6.21 -23.83 -6.39
N VAL A 179 -5.15 -23.19 -5.93
CA VAL A 179 -5.13 -22.39 -4.70
C VAL A 179 -5.37 -20.92 -5.07
N PRO A 180 -6.36 -20.24 -4.50
CA PRO A 180 -6.60 -18.81 -4.76
C PRO A 180 -5.37 -17.96 -4.48
N ILE A 181 -4.99 -17.14 -5.46
CA ILE A 181 -3.96 -16.11 -5.31
C ILE A 181 -4.66 -14.81 -4.92
N ILE A 182 -4.27 -14.24 -3.79
CA ILE A 182 -4.79 -12.97 -3.27
C ILE A 182 -3.80 -11.87 -3.61
N GLU A 183 -4.19 -11.00 -4.53
CA GLU A 183 -3.38 -9.88 -5.01
C GLU A 183 -3.47 -8.70 -4.05
N CYS A 184 -2.43 -8.51 -3.28
CA CYS A 184 -2.29 -7.50 -2.24
C CYS A 184 -1.77 -6.19 -2.87
N ALA A 185 -2.66 -5.41 -3.50
CA ALA A 185 -2.31 -4.20 -4.23
C ALA A 185 -2.43 -2.91 -3.41
N GLU A 186 -2.61 -3.00 -2.08
CA GLU A 186 -2.77 -1.84 -1.18
C GLU A 186 -1.59 -0.85 -1.25
N TYR A 187 -0.40 -1.34 -1.60
CA TYR A 187 0.78 -0.47 -1.72
C TYR A 187 0.68 0.54 -2.88
N MET A 188 -0.27 0.34 -3.79
CA MET A 188 -0.56 1.24 -4.91
C MET A 188 -1.57 2.34 -4.54
N GLU A 189 -2.15 2.30 -3.33
CA GLU A 189 -3.02 3.38 -2.86
C GLU A 189 -2.27 4.71 -2.79
N THR A 190 -2.97 5.79 -3.14
CA THR A 190 -2.42 7.14 -3.21
C THR A 190 -2.35 7.84 -1.85
N SER A 191 -2.97 7.25 -0.82
CA SER A 191 -2.96 7.76 0.55
C SER A 191 -2.54 6.68 1.54
N ALA A 192 -1.89 7.11 2.62
CA ALA A 192 -1.47 6.22 3.70
C ALA A 192 -2.66 5.57 4.41
N LEU A 193 -3.75 6.31 4.65
CA LEU A 193 -4.98 5.77 5.21
C LEU A 193 -5.70 4.83 4.22
N GLY A 194 -5.68 5.13 2.90
CA GLY A 194 -6.22 4.21 1.90
C GLY A 194 -5.50 2.87 1.92
N ARG A 195 -4.17 2.89 2.01
CA ARG A 195 -3.37 1.67 2.15
C ARG A 195 -3.74 0.90 3.42
N ALA A 196 -3.82 1.58 4.56
CA ALA A 196 -4.16 0.94 5.84
C ALA A 196 -5.58 0.37 5.85
N GLU A 197 -6.54 1.01 5.17
CA GLU A 197 -7.94 0.60 5.17
C GLU A 197 -8.17 -0.79 4.54
N TRP A 198 -7.24 -1.28 3.72
CA TRP A 198 -7.29 -2.65 3.21
C TRP A 198 -7.24 -3.72 4.31
N MET A 199 -6.83 -3.37 5.53
CA MET A 199 -6.89 -4.31 6.66
C MET A 199 -8.30 -4.89 6.88
N ARG A 200 -9.37 -4.19 6.47
CA ARG A 200 -10.74 -4.69 6.50
C ARG A 200 -10.93 -5.89 5.57
N PHE A 201 -10.33 -5.87 4.39
CA PHE A 201 -10.33 -7.00 3.47
C PHE A 201 -9.57 -8.19 4.05
N TYR A 202 -8.38 -7.96 4.60
CA TYR A 202 -7.60 -9.03 5.23
C TYR A 202 -8.31 -9.58 6.47
N GLY A 203 -8.98 -8.74 7.25
CA GLY A 203 -9.84 -9.15 8.34
C GLY A 203 -10.95 -10.10 7.89
N ALA A 204 -11.61 -9.78 6.77
CA ALA A 204 -12.65 -10.65 6.19
C ALA A 204 -12.07 -11.98 5.68
N LEU A 205 -10.86 -12.00 5.13
CA LEU A 205 -10.19 -13.23 4.71
C LEU A 205 -9.94 -14.20 5.87
N VAL A 206 -9.51 -13.67 7.02
CA VAL A 206 -9.11 -14.49 8.18
C VAL A 206 -10.17 -14.59 9.29
N GLY A 207 -11.37 -14.02 9.06
CA GLY A 207 -12.49 -14.03 10.03
C GLY A 207 -12.21 -13.16 11.26
N ARG A 208 -11.60 -12.02 11.06
CA ARG A 208 -11.23 -11.04 12.09
C ARG A 208 -11.73 -9.63 11.74
N GLU A 209 -12.89 -9.51 11.13
CA GLU A 209 -13.46 -8.25 10.64
C GLU A 209 -13.54 -7.21 11.74
N LYS A 210 -14.07 -7.58 12.93
CA LYS A 210 -14.18 -6.66 14.07
C LYS A 210 -12.83 -6.15 14.56
N ALA A 211 -11.81 -7.01 14.58
CA ALA A 211 -10.46 -6.62 14.99
C ALA A 211 -9.86 -5.66 13.96
N ALA A 212 -10.05 -5.93 12.66
CA ALA A 212 -9.59 -5.07 11.58
C ALA A 212 -10.29 -3.71 11.59
N ASP A 213 -11.62 -3.67 11.81
CA ASP A 213 -12.36 -2.42 11.94
C ASP A 213 -11.85 -1.60 13.13
N SER A 214 -11.70 -2.22 14.31
CA SER A 214 -11.21 -1.53 15.53
C SER A 214 -9.78 -0.99 15.33
N LEU A 215 -8.91 -1.79 14.71
CA LEU A 215 -7.54 -1.36 14.44
C LEU A 215 -7.51 -0.19 13.45
N PHE A 216 -8.31 -0.26 12.37
CA PHE A 216 -8.38 0.84 11.42
C PHE A 216 -8.94 2.12 12.02
N GLU A 217 -9.98 2.03 12.84
CA GLU A 217 -10.56 3.18 13.55
C GLU A 217 -9.55 3.84 14.51
N GLU A 218 -8.69 3.06 15.16
CA GLU A 218 -7.58 3.57 15.96
C GLU A 218 -6.57 4.32 15.10
N VAL A 219 -6.10 3.68 14.01
CA VAL A 219 -5.14 4.27 13.07
C VAL A 219 -5.68 5.55 12.47
N GLU A 220 -6.92 5.54 12.00
CA GLU A 220 -7.58 6.73 11.42
C GLU A 220 -7.64 7.88 12.42
N ARG A 221 -8.13 7.61 13.64
CA ARG A 221 -8.24 8.62 14.70
C ARG A 221 -6.88 9.24 15.01
N ASN A 222 -5.86 8.42 15.24
CA ASN A 222 -4.51 8.88 15.54
C ASN A 222 -3.94 9.70 14.38
N TYR A 223 -4.06 9.21 13.16
CA TYR A 223 -3.56 9.89 11.96
C TYR A 223 -4.20 11.28 11.78
N ILE A 224 -5.53 11.38 11.95
CA ILE A 224 -6.25 12.66 11.85
C ILE A 224 -5.83 13.60 12.96
N GLU A 225 -5.70 13.12 14.19
CA GLU A 225 -5.24 13.93 15.34
C GLU A 225 -3.85 14.51 15.08
N TRP A 226 -2.89 13.67 14.70
CA TRP A 226 -1.52 14.09 14.39
C TRP A 226 -1.45 15.05 13.21
N SER A 227 -2.16 14.76 12.11
CA SER A 227 -2.22 15.66 10.95
C SER A 227 -2.81 17.03 11.32
N ASN A 228 -3.86 17.08 12.14
CA ASN A 228 -4.44 18.33 12.63
C ASN A 228 -3.48 19.09 13.56
N MET A 229 -2.65 18.39 14.31
CA MET A 229 -1.59 18.99 15.11
C MET A 229 -0.51 19.62 14.21
N ALA A 230 -0.04 18.88 13.21
CA ALA A 230 0.97 19.36 12.26
C ALA A 230 0.54 20.61 11.49
N ARG A 231 -0.75 20.76 11.20
CA ARG A 231 -1.30 21.97 10.54
C ARG A 231 -1.12 23.26 11.36
N LYS A 232 -0.88 23.15 12.67
CA LYS A 232 -0.60 24.29 13.58
C LYS A 232 0.85 24.75 13.51
N ALA A 233 1.72 24.03 12.82
CA ALA A 233 3.13 24.36 12.69
C ALA A 233 3.32 25.70 11.97
N LYS A 234 4.24 26.52 12.49
CA LYS A 234 4.54 27.85 11.94
C LYS A 234 5.46 27.79 10.71
N THR A 235 6.17 26.71 10.53
CA THR A 235 7.15 26.52 9.47
C THR A 235 6.85 25.21 8.72
N LYS A 236 7.36 25.10 7.50
CA LYS A 236 7.28 23.87 6.68
C LYS A 236 8.68 23.51 6.22
N PRO A 237 9.42 22.65 6.94
CA PRO A 237 10.77 22.27 6.56
C PRO A 237 10.77 21.58 5.19
N ARG A 238 11.76 21.88 4.36
CA ARG A 238 12.00 21.19 3.12
C ARG A 238 12.62 19.81 3.41
N VAL A 239 12.05 18.78 2.82
CA VAL A 239 12.39 17.37 3.11
C VAL A 239 12.88 16.68 1.86
N ILE A 240 14.04 16.01 1.97
CA ILE A 240 14.52 15.02 1.00
C ILE A 240 14.49 13.64 1.64
N THR A 241 14.16 12.62 0.85
CA THR A 241 14.14 11.22 1.31
C THR A 241 15.11 10.38 0.50
N GLU A 242 15.41 9.20 1.04
CA GLU A 242 16.25 8.16 0.44
C GLU A 242 17.70 8.60 0.22
N ARG A 243 18.50 7.71 -0.36
CA ARG A 243 19.91 7.92 -0.65
C ARG A 243 20.32 7.26 -1.96
N VAL A 244 21.55 7.47 -2.38
CA VAL A 244 22.11 6.84 -3.57
C VAL A 244 22.27 5.33 -3.36
N VAL A 245 21.74 4.56 -4.30
CA VAL A 245 21.92 3.09 -4.34
C VAL A 245 22.32 2.74 -5.77
N SER A 246 23.45 2.03 -5.91
CA SER A 246 23.98 1.61 -7.23
C SER A 246 24.06 2.74 -8.26
N GLY A 247 24.47 3.95 -7.81
CA GLY A 247 24.68 5.12 -8.67
C GLY A 247 23.42 5.91 -9.02
N ALA A 248 22.25 5.52 -8.56
CA ALA A 248 20.99 6.25 -8.74
C ALA A 248 20.38 6.63 -7.40
N TRP A 249 19.56 7.69 -7.38
CA TRP A 249 18.78 8.10 -6.22
C TRP A 249 17.30 7.83 -6.51
N TYR A 250 16.72 6.90 -5.76
CA TYR A 250 15.32 6.49 -5.92
C TYR A 250 14.43 7.31 -5.00
N CYS A 251 13.83 8.37 -5.54
CA CYS A 251 12.97 9.27 -4.78
C CYS A 251 11.49 8.90 -4.98
N PRO A 252 10.65 8.97 -3.95
CA PRO A 252 9.19 8.91 -4.13
C PRO A 252 8.71 9.98 -5.11
N GLY A 253 7.78 9.65 -5.99
CA GLY A 253 7.12 10.64 -6.84
C GLY A 253 6.28 11.62 -6.04
N GLY A 254 6.02 12.80 -6.59
CA GLY A 254 5.31 13.88 -5.89
C GLY A 254 3.82 13.57 -5.60
N LYS A 255 3.26 12.54 -6.25
CA LYS A 255 1.89 12.05 -6.00
C LYS A 255 1.86 10.73 -5.22
N SER A 256 3.00 10.28 -4.70
CA SER A 256 3.09 9.07 -3.89
C SER A 256 2.47 9.27 -2.49
N SER A 257 2.09 8.16 -1.86
CA SER A 257 1.63 8.16 -0.45
C SER A 257 2.67 8.74 0.51
N MET A 258 3.97 8.52 0.25
CA MET A 258 5.07 9.10 1.04
C MET A 258 5.13 10.62 0.91
N ALA A 259 5.01 11.17 -0.30
CA ALA A 259 4.98 12.62 -0.51
C ALA A 259 3.78 13.27 0.20
N ARG A 260 2.62 12.60 0.17
CA ARG A 260 1.43 13.04 0.90
C ARG A 260 1.63 12.97 2.42
N LEU A 261 2.21 11.89 2.92
CA LEU A 261 2.51 11.74 4.34
C LEU A 261 3.44 12.85 4.86
N ILE A 262 4.48 13.21 4.09
CA ILE A 262 5.36 14.34 4.41
C ILE A 262 4.56 15.65 4.49
N ALA A 263 3.62 15.87 3.57
CA ALA A 263 2.76 17.06 3.58
C ALA A 263 1.79 17.07 4.76
N ASP A 264 1.20 15.91 5.10
CA ASP A 264 0.29 15.74 6.25
C ASP A 264 1.02 15.93 7.58
N ALA A 265 2.33 15.64 7.63
CA ALA A 265 3.22 15.95 8.77
C ALA A 265 3.70 17.42 8.78
N GLY A 266 3.22 18.28 7.89
CA GLY A 266 3.61 19.69 7.81
C GLY A 266 4.96 19.94 7.15
N GLY A 267 5.54 18.98 6.45
CA GLY A 267 6.76 19.12 5.66
C GLY A 267 6.49 19.61 4.21
N CYS A 268 7.55 19.98 3.52
CA CYS A 268 7.55 20.34 2.10
C CYS A 268 8.51 19.42 1.35
N TYR A 269 7.98 18.41 0.66
CA TYR A 269 8.79 17.47 -0.09
C TYR A 269 9.45 18.13 -1.30
N VAL A 270 10.75 17.90 -1.54
CA VAL A 270 11.50 18.57 -2.59
C VAL A 270 11.01 18.25 -4.01
N PHE A 271 10.33 17.12 -4.20
CA PHE A 271 9.73 16.72 -5.48
C PHE A 271 8.19 16.77 -5.47
N ALA A 272 7.57 17.58 -4.60
CA ALA A 272 6.10 17.68 -4.49
C ALA A 272 5.41 18.08 -5.82
N ASP A 273 6.12 18.77 -6.73
CA ASP A 273 5.61 19.18 -8.05
C ASP A 273 5.56 18.03 -9.07
N ASP A 274 6.24 16.93 -8.81
CA ASP A 274 6.26 15.75 -9.67
C ASP A 274 4.88 15.10 -9.76
N LYS A 275 4.54 14.52 -10.92
CA LYS A 275 3.21 13.97 -11.19
C LYS A 275 3.11 12.47 -11.01
N HIS A 276 4.23 11.78 -10.80
CA HIS A 276 4.26 10.32 -10.66
C HIS A 276 3.83 9.89 -9.25
N THR A 277 3.17 8.76 -9.18
CA THR A 277 2.83 8.07 -7.93
C THR A 277 3.90 7.09 -7.48
N GLY A 278 4.64 6.52 -8.44
CA GLY A 278 5.73 5.58 -8.20
C GLY A 278 7.07 6.25 -7.87
N SER A 279 8.13 5.43 -7.81
CA SER A 279 9.50 5.88 -7.56
C SER A 279 10.12 6.53 -8.79
N LEU A 280 10.84 7.62 -8.59
CA LEU A 280 11.64 8.32 -9.58
C LEU A 280 13.07 7.80 -9.52
N THR A 281 13.63 7.38 -10.65
CA THR A 281 15.05 7.05 -10.77
C THR A 281 15.80 8.27 -11.28
N LEU A 282 16.57 8.93 -10.41
CA LEU A 282 17.23 10.19 -10.70
C LEU A 282 18.75 10.07 -10.56
N SER A 283 19.51 10.88 -11.32
CA SER A 283 20.94 11.02 -11.05
C SER A 283 21.16 11.77 -9.73
N PRO A 284 22.21 11.42 -8.96
CA PRO A 284 22.50 12.08 -7.69
C PRO A 284 22.68 13.60 -7.83
N GLU A 285 23.29 14.07 -8.92
CA GLU A 285 23.50 15.49 -9.20
C GLU A 285 22.18 16.25 -9.34
N LYS A 286 21.21 15.67 -10.06
CA LYS A 286 19.87 16.25 -10.23
C LYS A 286 19.13 16.37 -8.90
N VAL A 287 19.31 15.38 -8.02
CA VAL A 287 18.71 15.43 -6.68
C VAL A 287 19.40 16.48 -5.81
N ILE A 288 20.73 16.55 -5.80
CA ILE A 288 21.49 17.55 -5.05
C ILE A 288 21.11 18.97 -5.50
N ASP A 289 21.02 19.22 -6.81
CA ASP A 289 20.63 20.53 -7.35
C ASP A 289 19.26 20.99 -6.76
N LYS A 290 18.28 20.10 -6.73
CA LYS A 290 16.94 20.42 -6.21
C LYS A 290 16.87 20.40 -4.67
N ALA A 291 17.67 19.58 -4.01
CA ALA A 291 17.60 19.31 -2.58
C ALA A 291 18.68 20.01 -1.73
N ALA A 292 19.61 20.77 -2.34
CA ALA A 292 20.71 21.42 -1.59
C ALA A 292 20.25 22.24 -0.39
N SER A 293 19.05 22.86 -0.48
CA SER A 293 18.43 23.67 0.59
C SER A 293 17.47 22.87 1.48
N ALA A 294 17.42 21.55 1.40
CA ALA A 294 16.58 20.72 2.26
C ALA A 294 16.96 20.88 3.74
N ASP A 295 15.95 20.98 4.59
CA ASP A 295 16.11 21.16 6.05
C ASP A 295 16.24 19.84 6.78
N ARG A 296 15.61 18.78 6.23
CA ARG A 296 15.59 17.44 6.79
C ARG A 296 15.91 16.44 5.70
N TRP A 297 16.70 15.44 6.06
CA TRP A 297 17.00 14.30 5.18
C TRP A 297 16.67 13.01 5.92
N LEU A 298 15.77 12.19 5.34
CA LEU A 298 15.30 10.93 5.90
C LEU A 298 15.59 9.80 4.92
N PHE A 299 16.09 8.67 5.40
CA PHE A 299 16.27 7.48 4.56
C PHE A 299 16.10 6.20 5.37
N VAL A 300 15.83 5.10 4.66
CA VAL A 300 15.78 3.76 5.25
C VAL A 300 17.14 3.08 5.02
N GLY A 301 17.75 2.66 6.11
CA GLY A 301 19.01 1.92 6.10
C GLY A 301 18.81 0.43 5.86
N ASN A 302 19.88 -0.25 5.48
CA ASN A 302 19.91 -1.69 5.27
C ASN A 302 21.10 -2.37 5.98
N GLY A 303 21.79 -1.61 6.83
CA GLY A 303 22.92 -2.09 7.64
C GLY A 303 22.49 -2.77 8.94
N LYS A 304 23.47 -3.15 9.76
CA LYS A 304 23.25 -3.64 11.13
C LYS A 304 23.33 -2.52 12.17
N THR A 305 23.89 -1.39 11.82
CA THR A 305 24.09 -0.20 12.66
C THR A 305 23.80 1.04 11.85
N LEU A 306 23.37 2.11 12.54
CA LEU A 306 23.17 3.42 11.91
C LEU A 306 24.44 3.88 11.19
N MET A 307 24.26 4.50 10.04
CA MET A 307 25.37 5.06 9.26
C MET A 307 26.01 6.25 9.97
N THR A 308 27.32 6.37 9.83
CA THR A 308 28.05 7.58 10.21
C THR A 308 28.05 8.60 9.08
N ARG A 309 28.27 9.88 9.39
CA ARG A 309 28.50 10.92 8.38
C ARG A 309 29.67 10.58 7.45
N SER A 310 30.74 9.96 7.98
CA SER A 310 31.88 9.52 7.21
C SER A 310 31.53 8.42 6.22
N GLN A 311 30.72 7.44 6.62
CA GLN A 311 30.22 6.38 5.73
C GLN A 311 29.35 6.96 4.62
N LEU A 312 28.42 7.88 4.95
CA LEU A 312 27.60 8.57 3.93
C LEU A 312 28.50 9.29 2.91
N LEU A 313 29.49 10.08 3.35
CA LEU A 313 30.41 10.76 2.44
C LEU A 313 31.29 9.79 1.62
N SER A 314 31.53 8.59 2.12
CA SER A 314 32.26 7.55 1.37
C SER A 314 31.37 6.94 0.29
N GLU A 315 30.05 6.82 0.50
CA GLU A 315 29.12 6.40 -0.54
C GLU A 315 28.98 7.45 -1.65
N TYR A 316 28.78 8.71 -1.26
CA TYR A 316 28.63 9.79 -2.21
C TYR A 316 29.04 11.14 -1.60
N LYS A 317 30.11 11.73 -2.08
CA LYS A 317 30.66 13.01 -1.58
C LYS A 317 29.66 14.18 -1.67
N GLY A 318 28.75 14.12 -2.65
CA GLY A 318 27.75 15.15 -2.89
C GLY A 318 26.76 15.36 -1.73
N TYR A 319 26.62 14.41 -0.81
CA TYR A 319 25.80 14.58 0.39
C TYR A 319 26.24 15.77 1.25
N GLY A 320 27.54 16.11 1.23
CA GLY A 320 28.05 17.30 1.91
C GLY A 320 27.47 18.63 1.40
N LEU A 321 26.85 18.65 0.23
CA LEU A 321 26.19 19.83 -0.34
C LEU A 321 24.77 20.03 0.24
N LEU A 322 24.16 19.02 0.84
CA LEU A 322 22.85 19.12 1.47
C LEU A 322 22.92 19.95 2.74
N ARG A 323 22.06 20.96 2.89
CA ARG A 323 21.95 21.76 4.12
C ARG A 323 21.60 20.88 5.33
N ALA A 324 20.69 19.90 5.16
CA ALA A 324 20.33 18.94 6.19
C ALA A 324 21.55 18.19 6.71
N PHE A 325 22.43 17.70 5.83
CA PHE A 325 23.67 17.04 6.21
C PHE A 325 24.60 17.97 7.00
N ARG A 326 24.84 19.19 6.51
CA ARG A 326 25.71 20.14 7.19
C ARG A 326 25.18 20.57 8.57
N LYS A 327 23.85 20.58 8.76
CA LYS A 327 23.19 20.99 10.00
C LYS A 327 22.92 19.82 10.97
N GLY A 328 23.37 18.60 10.67
CA GLY A 328 23.10 17.44 11.51
C GLY A 328 21.62 17.02 11.54
N GLN A 329 20.88 17.31 10.49
CA GLN A 329 19.45 16.99 10.38
C GLN A 329 19.22 15.79 9.44
N VAL A 330 19.91 14.71 9.74
CA VAL A 330 19.89 13.46 9.00
C VAL A 330 19.32 12.36 9.89
N TYR A 331 18.30 11.69 9.39
CA TYR A 331 17.54 10.69 10.14
C TYR A 331 17.50 9.39 9.37
N GLU A 332 17.90 8.32 10.03
CA GLU A 332 17.89 6.98 9.49
C GLU A 332 16.84 6.12 10.20
N CYS A 333 16.02 5.44 9.43
CA CYS A 333 15.26 4.29 9.90
C CYS A 333 16.09 3.04 9.64
N LEU A 334 16.41 2.28 10.67
CA LEU A 334 17.15 1.03 10.57
C LEU A 334 16.23 -0.14 10.95
N PRO A 335 15.58 -0.78 9.95
CA PRO A 335 14.68 -1.90 10.20
C PRO A 335 15.36 -3.07 10.90
N SER A 336 14.72 -3.62 11.92
CA SER A 336 15.22 -4.74 12.72
C SER A 336 14.07 -5.38 13.50
N ASN A 337 14.35 -6.43 14.27
CA ASN A 337 13.34 -7.02 15.18
C ASN A 337 12.80 -6.04 16.23
N SER A 338 13.56 -5.02 16.59
CA SER A 338 13.14 -3.95 17.53
C SER A 338 12.64 -2.70 16.81
N ASN A 339 12.70 -2.65 15.50
CA ASN A 339 12.20 -1.58 14.65
C ASN A 339 11.52 -2.21 13.41
N PRO A 340 10.26 -2.67 13.54
CA PRO A 340 9.54 -3.42 12.52
C PRO A 340 8.97 -2.51 11.41
N TYR A 341 9.75 -1.58 10.91
CA TYR A 341 9.32 -0.57 9.93
C TYR A 341 8.67 -1.19 8.69
N PHE A 342 9.30 -2.21 8.11
CA PHE A 342 8.75 -2.84 6.90
C PHE A 342 7.52 -3.69 7.18
N GLU A 343 7.41 -4.20 8.39
CA GLU A 343 6.31 -5.06 8.80
C GLU A 343 5.05 -4.25 9.09
N GLU A 344 5.14 -3.17 9.85
CA GLU A 344 3.95 -2.49 10.37
C GLU A 344 3.62 -1.15 9.71
N SER A 345 4.59 -0.41 9.16
CA SER A 345 4.36 0.96 8.66
C SER A 345 3.30 1.05 7.55
N SER A 346 3.07 -0.05 6.82
CA SER A 346 2.03 -0.13 5.79
C SER A 346 0.62 0.00 6.36
N PHE A 347 0.41 -0.55 7.56
CA PHE A 347 -0.88 -0.57 8.24
C PHE A 347 -0.92 0.34 9.48
N ARG A 348 0.24 0.90 9.89
CA ARG A 348 0.39 1.88 10.96
C ARG A 348 1.01 3.20 10.45
N PRO A 349 0.36 3.85 9.46
CA PRO A 349 0.84 5.14 8.96
C PRO A 349 0.75 6.24 10.02
N ASP A 350 -0.04 6.07 11.07
CA ASP A 350 -0.11 6.94 12.23
C ASP A 350 1.24 7.01 12.98
N PHE A 351 1.96 5.89 13.14
CA PHE A 351 3.29 5.86 13.73
C PHE A 351 4.32 6.57 12.85
N LEU A 352 4.23 6.38 11.53
CA LEU A 352 5.14 7.06 10.61
C LEU A 352 4.86 8.57 10.54
N LEU A 353 3.58 8.96 10.63
CA LEU A 353 3.18 10.36 10.67
C LEU A 353 3.71 11.08 11.92
N ILE A 354 3.57 10.47 13.11
CA ILE A 354 4.09 11.06 14.34
C ILE A 354 5.61 11.16 14.33
N ASP A 355 6.32 10.19 13.74
CA ASP A 355 7.77 10.25 13.53
C ASP A 355 8.16 11.49 12.74
N PHE A 356 7.48 11.72 11.62
CA PHE A 356 7.75 12.89 10.79
C PHE A 356 7.43 14.19 11.52
N ILE A 357 6.39 14.24 12.33
CA ILE A 357 6.07 15.41 13.16
C ILE A 357 7.16 15.64 14.21
N CYS A 358 7.65 14.60 14.87
CA CYS A 358 8.78 14.69 15.81
C CYS A 358 10.03 15.27 15.15
N ILE A 359 10.28 14.90 13.89
CA ILE A 359 11.45 15.37 13.13
C ILE A 359 11.24 16.79 12.60
N PHE A 360 10.04 17.10 12.11
CA PHE A 360 9.75 18.39 11.46
C PHE A 360 9.42 19.49 12.46
N HIS A 361 8.70 19.15 13.51
CA HIS A 361 8.06 20.05 14.47
C HIS A 361 8.18 19.55 15.91
N PRO A 362 9.40 19.33 16.43
CA PRO A 362 9.60 18.78 17.79
C PRO A 362 8.94 19.64 18.88
N GLU A 363 8.71 20.92 18.59
CA GLU A 363 8.02 21.84 19.51
C GLU A 363 6.55 21.50 19.75
N LEU A 364 5.89 20.79 18.79
CA LEU A 364 4.49 20.39 18.89
C LEU A 364 4.28 19.11 19.71
N VAL A 365 5.31 18.27 19.83
CA VAL A 365 5.22 16.89 20.35
C VAL A 365 6.23 16.66 21.48
N LYS A 366 6.34 17.60 22.41
CA LYS A 366 7.29 17.52 23.52
C LYS A 366 7.13 16.22 24.31
N GLY A 367 8.23 15.49 24.47
CA GLY A 367 8.27 14.23 25.23
C GLY A 367 7.87 12.99 24.43
N ILE A 368 7.54 13.12 23.13
CA ILE A 368 7.33 11.99 22.23
C ILE A 368 8.63 11.77 21.44
N ALA A 369 9.12 10.54 21.46
CA ALA A 369 10.25 10.12 20.62
C ALA A 369 9.73 9.50 19.31
N PRO A 370 10.46 9.65 18.20
CA PRO A 370 10.14 8.92 16.98
C PRO A 370 10.14 7.39 17.21
N HIS A 371 9.27 6.70 16.51
CA HIS A 371 9.12 5.25 16.61
C HIS A 371 10.14 4.51 15.75
N TYR A 372 10.36 4.97 14.50
CA TYR A 372 11.23 4.31 13.53
C TYR A 372 12.55 5.04 13.27
N TYR A 373 12.53 6.38 13.25
CA TYR A 373 13.64 7.19 12.78
C TYR A 373 14.51 7.72 13.93
N ILE A 374 15.81 7.65 13.73
CA ILE A 374 16.83 8.11 14.68
C ILE A 374 17.73 9.12 13.99
N CYS A 375 18.01 10.25 14.65
CA CYS A 375 19.04 11.19 14.17
C CYS A 375 20.43 10.51 14.26
N ILE A 376 21.16 10.47 13.14
CA ILE A 376 22.47 9.78 13.09
C ILE A 376 23.54 10.49 13.96
N ASP A 377 23.35 11.78 14.27
CA ASP A 377 24.26 12.55 15.12
C ASP A 377 23.95 12.40 16.62
N ASN A 378 22.79 11.85 17.01
CA ASN A 378 22.36 11.65 18.40
C ASN A 378 22.73 10.23 18.91
N ARG A 379 23.87 9.69 18.53
CA ARG A 379 24.31 8.39 19.05
C ARG A 379 24.56 8.50 20.55
N VAL A 380 23.86 7.69 21.32
CA VAL A 380 24.33 7.31 22.66
C VAL A 380 25.46 6.30 22.39
N GLU A 381 26.71 6.69 22.69
CA GLU A 381 27.87 5.80 22.68
C GLU A 381 27.71 4.66 23.69
#